data_2d8362e46b5b135531d3855f8d45a567
#
_entry.id   2d8362e46b5b135531d3855f8d45a567
#
_cell.length_a   1.000
_cell.length_b   1.000
_cell.length_c   1.000
_cell.angle_alpha   90.00
_cell.angle_beta   90.00
_cell.angle_gamma   90.00
#
_symmetry.space_group_name_H-M   'P 1'
#
loop_
_entity.id
_entity.type
_entity.pdbx_description
1 polymer ?
#
loop_
_entity_poly.entity_id
_entity_poly.type
_entity_poly.pdbx_seq_one_letter_code
_entity_poly.pdbx_strand_id
1 'polypeptide(L)'
;EIASCLVGSEMCIRDRTYTDETCQEMKKLVKYADILTPNLTEACIITDEPYRPDYSNDELKKIAMKLVAMGPSRIVITGIQRGQYIGNYCYEKNREDYLIKTMKVGTQRSGTGDIFASIIAADAVNGVNFHESVRKASTFIKKCILKAIEMNIPLTDGVPFEELLTTLK
;
A
#
# COMPACT_ATOMS: atom_id res chain seq x y z
N GLU A 1 -11.75 7.85 8.97
CA GLU A 1 -11.38 6.43 9.12
C GLU A 1 -10.34 6.04 8.08
N ILE A 2 -9.37 5.25 8.48
CA ILE A 2 -8.34 4.74 7.59
C ILE A 2 -8.67 3.29 7.33
N ALA A 3 -9.12 2.99 6.11
CA ALA A 3 -9.17 1.62 5.64
C ALA A 3 -7.80 1.29 5.04
N SER A 4 -6.98 0.54 5.76
CA SER A 4 -6.02 -0.29 5.09
C SER A 4 -6.84 -1.29 4.28
N CYS A 5 -6.45 -1.56 3.03
CA CYS A 5 -7.03 -2.70 2.37
C CYS A 5 -6.76 -3.91 3.25
N LEU A 6 -7.81 -4.45 3.82
CA LEU A 6 -7.81 -5.62 4.71
C LEU A 6 -7.36 -6.89 3.99
N VAL A 7 -6.79 -6.75 2.80
CA VAL A 7 -6.31 -7.86 2.01
C VAL A 7 -4.80 -7.95 2.26
N GLY A 8 -4.43 -8.92 3.04
CA GLY A 8 -3.06 -9.33 3.18
C GLY A 8 -2.45 -9.65 1.81
N SER A 9 -1.14 -9.80 1.78
CA SER A 9 -0.24 -10.06 0.65
C SER A 9 -0.87 -10.73 -0.58
N GLU A 10 -0.25 -10.59 -1.76
CA GLU A 10 -0.64 -11.26 -3.03
C GLU A 10 -0.92 -12.77 -2.89
N MET A 11 -0.43 -13.40 -1.83
CA MET A 11 -0.76 -14.78 -1.47
C MET A 11 -2.22 -14.95 -1.03
N CYS A 12 -2.84 -13.94 -0.42
CA CYS A 12 -4.23 -14.03 0.05
C CYS A 12 -5.26 -13.92 -1.08
N ILE A 13 -4.96 -13.22 -2.16
CA ILE A 13 -5.85 -13.15 -3.35
C ILE A 13 -5.92 -14.50 -4.09
N ARG A 14 -4.88 -15.33 -3.97
CA ARG A 14 -4.86 -16.70 -4.47
C ARG A 14 -5.42 -17.73 -3.48
N ASP A 15 -5.61 -17.33 -2.22
CA ASP A 15 -6.19 -18.19 -1.22
C ASP A 15 -7.70 -18.32 -1.45
N ARG A 16 -8.22 -19.54 -1.41
CA ARG A 16 -9.62 -19.92 -1.67
C ARG A 16 -10.65 -19.23 -0.76
N THR A 17 -10.22 -18.38 0.15
CA THR A 17 -11.05 -17.65 1.11
C THR A 17 -11.62 -16.34 0.60
N TYR A 18 -11.07 -15.77 -0.49
CA TYR A 18 -11.59 -14.56 -1.12
C TYR A 18 -12.55 -14.92 -2.25
N THR A 19 -13.82 -14.98 -1.93
CA THR A 19 -14.89 -15.11 -2.93
C THR A 19 -15.19 -13.78 -3.58
N ASP A 20 -15.81 -13.81 -4.77
CA ASP A 20 -16.31 -12.60 -5.46
C ASP A 20 -17.23 -11.77 -4.54
N GLU A 21 -17.99 -12.44 -3.67
CA GLU A 21 -18.84 -11.79 -2.66
C GLU A 21 -18.03 -10.97 -1.66
N THR A 22 -16.93 -11.53 -1.12
CA THR A 22 -16.05 -10.83 -0.19
C THR A 22 -15.45 -9.59 -0.85
N CYS A 23 -15.02 -9.68 -2.10
CA CYS A 23 -14.50 -8.54 -2.86
C CYS A 23 -15.57 -7.44 -3.04
N GLN A 24 -16.83 -7.82 -3.31
CA GLN A 24 -17.93 -6.87 -3.44
C GLN A 24 -18.26 -6.17 -2.11
N GLU A 25 -18.25 -6.90 -0.99
CA GLU A 25 -18.46 -6.30 0.31
C GLU A 25 -17.33 -5.33 0.69
N MET A 26 -16.09 -5.68 0.37
CA MET A 26 -14.94 -4.78 0.58
C MET A 26 -15.06 -3.48 -0.22
N LYS A 27 -15.51 -3.55 -1.48
CA LYS A 27 -15.79 -2.34 -2.28
C LYS A 27 -16.76 -1.39 -1.57
N LYS A 28 -17.74 -1.91 -0.83
CA LYS A 28 -18.70 -1.09 -0.08
C LYS A 28 -18.06 -0.34 1.08
N LEU A 29 -16.94 -0.83 1.63
CA LEU A 29 -16.21 -0.17 2.72
C LEU A 29 -15.38 1.02 2.25
N VAL A 30 -14.96 1.03 0.97
CA VAL A 30 -14.14 2.09 0.39
C VAL A 30 -14.73 3.49 0.60
N LYS A 31 -16.05 3.61 0.52
CA LYS A 31 -16.76 4.90 0.68
C LYS A 31 -16.64 5.52 2.08
N TYR A 32 -16.24 4.74 3.07
CA TYR A 32 -16.07 5.22 4.45
C TYR A 32 -14.62 5.55 4.80
N ALA A 33 -13.68 5.30 3.88
CA ALA A 33 -12.29 5.57 4.08
C ALA A 33 -11.93 7.03 3.74
N ASP A 34 -11.11 7.68 4.54
CA ASP A 34 -10.47 8.96 4.21
C ASP A 34 -9.20 8.75 3.38
N ILE A 35 -8.46 7.70 3.71
CA ILE A 35 -7.22 7.29 3.04
C ILE A 35 -7.32 5.81 2.67
N LEU A 36 -6.94 5.47 1.46
CA LEU A 36 -6.92 4.10 0.97
C LEU A 36 -5.52 3.74 0.47
N THR A 37 -4.99 2.57 0.89
CA THR A 37 -3.62 2.13 0.57
C THR A 37 -3.59 0.76 -0.13
N PRO A 38 -4.26 0.58 -1.27
CA PRO A 38 -4.30 -0.68 -1.98
C PRO A 38 -2.95 -0.98 -2.64
N ASN A 39 -2.61 -2.26 -2.77
CA ASN A 39 -1.61 -2.64 -3.76
C ASN A 39 -2.21 -2.53 -5.18
N LEU A 40 -1.36 -2.67 -6.21
CA LEU A 40 -1.80 -2.51 -7.60
C LEU A 40 -2.90 -3.52 -7.98
N THR A 41 -2.81 -4.77 -7.51
CA THR A 41 -3.82 -5.81 -7.78
C THR A 41 -5.15 -5.44 -7.14
N GLU A 42 -5.14 -5.02 -5.88
CA GLU A 42 -6.33 -4.58 -5.15
C GLU A 42 -6.97 -3.35 -5.79
N ALA A 43 -6.15 -2.38 -6.19
CA ALA A 43 -6.65 -1.19 -6.90
C ALA A 43 -7.37 -1.56 -8.20
N CYS A 44 -6.82 -2.52 -8.96
CA CYS A 44 -7.45 -3.03 -10.18
C CYS A 44 -8.78 -3.74 -9.87
N ILE A 45 -8.82 -4.60 -8.85
CA ILE A 45 -10.05 -5.32 -8.44
C ILE A 45 -11.13 -4.32 -8.00
N ILE A 46 -10.78 -3.33 -7.18
CA ILE A 46 -11.73 -2.34 -6.67
C ILE A 46 -12.32 -1.50 -7.81
N THR A 47 -11.51 -1.17 -8.82
CA THR A 47 -11.92 -0.30 -9.94
C THR A 47 -12.41 -1.05 -11.18
N ASP A 48 -12.48 -2.38 -11.12
CA ASP A 48 -12.83 -3.26 -12.25
C ASP A 48 -11.90 -3.07 -13.46
N GLU A 49 -10.62 -2.77 -13.19
CA GLU A 49 -9.57 -2.67 -14.22
C GLU A 49 -8.80 -3.99 -14.36
N PRO A 50 -8.39 -4.38 -15.57
CA PRO A 50 -7.57 -5.56 -15.76
C PRO A 50 -6.20 -5.37 -15.11
N TYR A 51 -5.72 -6.37 -14.36
CA TYR A 51 -4.37 -6.30 -13.80
C TYR A 51 -3.31 -6.37 -14.90
N ARG A 52 -2.33 -5.48 -14.84
CA ARG A 52 -1.07 -5.52 -15.61
C ARG A 52 0.04 -4.79 -14.84
N PRO A 53 1.30 -5.24 -14.95
CA PRO A 53 2.39 -4.68 -14.14
C PRO A 53 2.96 -3.36 -14.69
N ASP A 54 2.62 -2.98 -15.91
CA ASP A 54 3.27 -1.92 -16.70
C ASP A 54 2.45 -0.64 -16.82
N TYR A 55 1.52 -0.39 -15.91
CA TYR A 55 0.74 0.84 -15.87
C TYR A 55 1.63 2.08 -15.87
N SER A 56 1.40 3.01 -16.78
CA SER A 56 2.01 4.35 -16.77
C SER A 56 1.48 5.20 -15.61
N ASN A 57 2.15 6.31 -15.29
CA ASN A 57 1.66 7.20 -14.24
C ASN A 57 0.29 7.80 -14.59
N ASP A 58 0.03 8.12 -15.86
CA ASP A 58 -1.27 8.65 -16.29
C ASP A 58 -2.40 7.63 -16.13
N GLU A 59 -2.10 6.36 -16.33
CA GLU A 59 -3.06 5.28 -16.12
C GLU A 59 -3.31 5.02 -14.63
N LEU A 60 -2.24 5.04 -13.81
CA LEU A 60 -2.36 4.99 -12.34
C LEU A 60 -3.18 6.16 -11.81
N LYS A 61 -3.03 7.35 -12.40
CA LYS A 61 -3.87 8.51 -12.08
C LYS A 61 -5.35 8.24 -12.34
N LYS A 62 -5.68 7.64 -13.47
CA LYS A 62 -7.08 7.28 -13.79
C LYS A 62 -7.65 6.28 -12.78
N ILE A 63 -6.88 5.27 -12.37
CA ILE A 63 -7.28 4.32 -11.33
C ILE A 63 -7.50 5.06 -10.00
N ALA A 64 -6.55 5.90 -9.58
CA ALA A 64 -6.66 6.66 -8.34
C ALA A 64 -7.86 7.61 -8.34
N MET A 65 -8.16 8.25 -9.46
CA MET A 65 -9.36 9.10 -9.61
C MET A 65 -10.66 8.30 -9.47
N LYS A 66 -10.72 7.06 -10.01
CA LYS A 66 -11.86 6.16 -9.80
C LYS A 66 -12.02 5.82 -8.31
N LEU A 67 -10.91 5.50 -7.62
CA LEU A 67 -10.95 5.23 -6.18
C LEU A 67 -11.42 6.44 -5.37
N VAL A 68 -10.94 7.64 -5.70
CA VAL A 68 -11.38 8.89 -5.05
C VAL A 68 -12.88 9.17 -5.29
N ALA A 69 -13.39 8.84 -6.46
CA ALA A 69 -14.82 8.98 -6.76
C ALA A 69 -15.70 8.06 -5.90
N MET A 70 -15.13 7.01 -5.29
CA MET A 70 -15.84 6.09 -4.39
C MET A 70 -15.91 6.60 -2.94
N GLY A 71 -15.10 7.62 -2.55
CA GLY A 71 -15.16 8.20 -1.18
C GLY A 71 -13.84 8.79 -0.69
N PRO A 72 -12.72 8.05 -0.71
CA PRO A 72 -11.45 8.50 -0.15
C PRO A 72 -10.96 9.82 -0.76
N SER A 73 -10.30 10.65 0.04
CA SER A 73 -9.66 11.87 -0.46
C SER A 73 -8.17 11.67 -0.82
N ARG A 74 -7.57 10.60 -0.31
CA ARG A 74 -6.14 10.25 -0.49
C ARG A 74 -5.99 8.79 -0.84
N ILE A 75 -5.17 8.51 -1.84
CA ILE A 75 -4.89 7.15 -2.32
C ILE A 75 -3.39 6.93 -2.39
N VAL A 76 -2.94 5.77 -1.93
CA VAL A 76 -1.59 5.27 -2.21
C VAL A 76 -1.70 3.92 -2.88
N ILE A 77 -1.46 3.84 -4.18
CA ILE A 77 -1.33 2.55 -4.87
C ILE A 77 0.09 2.05 -4.64
N THR A 78 0.22 0.96 -3.88
CA THR A 78 1.51 0.41 -3.45
C THR A 78 2.01 -0.69 -4.37
N GLY A 79 3.30 -1.05 -4.25
CA GLY A 79 3.88 -2.23 -4.89
C GLY A 79 4.14 -2.12 -6.40
N ILE A 80 4.16 -0.91 -6.96
CA ILE A 80 4.35 -0.69 -8.39
C ILE A 80 5.81 -0.96 -8.78
N GLN A 81 6.05 -1.95 -9.62
CA GLN A 81 7.39 -2.30 -10.07
C GLN A 81 7.90 -1.31 -11.12
N ARG A 82 9.12 -0.79 -10.93
CA ARG A 82 9.81 0.13 -11.85
C ARG A 82 11.30 -0.24 -11.92
N GLY A 83 11.61 -1.32 -12.64
CA GLY A 83 12.98 -1.85 -12.73
C GLY A 83 13.51 -2.26 -11.36
N GLN A 84 14.55 -1.58 -10.88
CA GLN A 84 15.16 -1.85 -9.57
C GLN A 84 14.43 -1.16 -8.39
N TYR A 85 13.31 -0.49 -8.64
CA TYR A 85 12.56 0.26 -7.64
C TYR A 85 11.17 -0.32 -7.43
N ILE A 86 10.67 -0.16 -6.23
CA ILE A 86 9.26 -0.28 -5.89
C ILE A 86 8.70 1.13 -5.76
N GLY A 87 7.62 1.41 -6.48
CA GLY A 87 6.91 2.67 -6.47
C GLY A 87 5.66 2.61 -5.60
N ASN A 88 5.38 3.70 -4.89
CA ASN A 88 4.11 3.99 -4.26
C ASN A 88 3.54 5.23 -4.93
N TYR A 89 2.47 5.06 -5.72
CA TYR A 89 1.81 6.15 -6.43
C TYR A 89 0.81 6.81 -5.50
N CYS A 90 1.00 8.10 -5.27
CA CYS A 90 0.22 8.90 -4.35
C CYS A 90 -0.66 9.89 -5.09
N TYR A 91 -1.93 9.90 -4.75
CA TYR A 91 -2.92 10.82 -5.24
C TYR A 91 -3.68 11.46 -4.06
N GLU A 92 -3.73 12.78 -4.03
CA GLU A 92 -4.54 13.55 -3.08
C GLU A 92 -5.49 14.46 -3.87
N LYS A 93 -6.77 14.45 -3.53
CA LYS A 93 -7.79 15.26 -4.22
C LYS A 93 -7.39 16.74 -4.23
N ASN A 94 -7.42 17.35 -5.40
CA ASN A 94 -7.06 18.76 -5.64
C ASN A 94 -5.57 19.09 -5.37
N ARG A 95 -4.68 18.10 -5.39
CA ARG A 95 -3.23 18.29 -5.33
C ARG A 95 -2.52 17.57 -6.46
N GLU A 96 -1.24 17.87 -6.65
CA GLU A 96 -0.40 17.16 -7.61
C GLU A 96 -0.17 15.71 -7.14
N ASP A 97 -0.25 14.78 -8.07
CA ASP A 97 0.08 13.39 -7.87
C ASP A 97 1.59 13.15 -8.02
N TYR A 98 2.11 12.13 -7.33
CA TYR A 98 3.54 11.82 -7.36
C TYR A 98 3.80 10.34 -7.15
N LEU A 99 4.99 9.88 -7.59
CA LEU A 99 5.46 8.53 -7.41
C LEU A 99 6.69 8.51 -6.49
N ILE A 100 6.55 7.96 -5.30
CA ILE A 100 7.68 7.72 -4.39
C ILE A 100 8.32 6.40 -4.79
N LYS A 101 9.62 6.45 -5.14
CA LYS A 101 10.40 5.27 -5.52
C LYS A 101 11.35 4.89 -4.41
N THR A 102 11.34 3.64 -4.01
CA THR A 102 12.28 3.05 -3.05
C THR A 102 13.03 1.91 -3.72
N MET A 103 14.34 1.84 -3.54
CA MET A 103 15.13 0.74 -4.09
C MET A 103 14.61 -0.60 -3.56
N LYS A 104 14.34 -1.53 -4.45
CA LYS A 104 13.89 -2.87 -4.11
C LYS A 104 14.96 -3.61 -3.31
N VAL A 105 14.60 -4.17 -2.18
CA VAL A 105 15.47 -4.99 -1.34
C VAL A 105 14.77 -6.32 -1.06
N GLY A 106 15.49 -7.42 -1.27
CA GLY A 106 14.92 -8.75 -1.03
C GLY A 106 13.65 -9.05 -1.81
N THR A 107 12.83 -9.91 -1.23
CA THR A 107 11.51 -10.31 -1.72
C THR A 107 10.40 -9.74 -0.84
N GLN A 108 9.20 -9.68 -1.37
CA GLN A 108 8.02 -9.27 -0.62
C GLN A 108 7.77 -10.20 0.58
N ARG A 109 7.32 -9.63 1.69
CA ARG A 109 7.03 -10.34 2.95
C ARG A 109 5.64 -9.98 3.45
N SER A 110 4.99 -10.94 4.11
CA SER A 110 3.69 -10.73 4.75
C SER A 110 3.72 -9.60 5.79
N GLY A 111 2.60 -8.91 6.00
CA GLY A 111 2.44 -7.87 7.01
C GLY A 111 3.04 -6.50 6.67
N THR A 112 3.81 -6.38 5.57
CA THR A 112 4.39 -5.08 5.20
C THR A 112 3.32 -4.05 4.81
N GLY A 113 2.20 -4.48 4.23
CA GLY A 113 1.05 -3.63 3.92
C GLY A 113 0.38 -3.07 5.17
N ASP A 114 0.18 -3.92 6.19
CA ASP A 114 -0.44 -3.54 7.45
C ASP A 114 0.42 -2.53 8.23
N ILE A 115 1.74 -2.76 8.26
CA ILE A 115 2.69 -1.82 8.87
C ILE A 115 2.65 -0.48 8.13
N PHE A 116 2.65 -0.51 6.79
CA PHE A 116 2.57 0.69 5.96
C PHE A 116 1.30 1.49 6.27
N ALA A 117 0.15 0.84 6.26
CA ALA A 117 -1.13 1.46 6.55
C ALA A 117 -1.20 2.02 7.98
N SER A 118 -0.66 1.29 8.97
CA SER A 118 -0.61 1.73 10.36
C SER A 118 0.21 3.00 10.56
N ILE A 119 1.35 3.14 9.84
CA ILE A 119 2.17 4.36 9.87
C ILE A 119 1.39 5.53 9.26
N ILE A 120 0.76 5.33 8.08
CA ILE A 120 -0.07 6.35 7.44
C ILE A 120 -1.22 6.78 8.35
N ALA A 121 -1.84 5.81 9.05
CA ALA A 121 -2.90 6.04 10.01
C ALA A 121 -2.46 6.94 11.17
N ALA A 122 -1.38 6.55 11.83
CA ALA A 122 -0.84 7.30 12.96
C ALA A 122 -0.43 8.71 12.55
N ASP A 123 0.24 8.86 11.42
CA ASP A 123 0.69 10.14 10.90
C ASP A 123 -0.48 11.06 10.53
N ALA A 124 -1.54 10.51 9.94
CA ALA A 124 -2.74 11.29 9.60
C ALA A 124 -3.42 11.88 10.85
N VAL A 125 -3.52 11.09 11.93
CA VAL A 125 -4.05 11.56 13.21
C VAL A 125 -3.18 12.64 13.84
N ASN A 126 -1.84 12.52 13.66
CA ASN A 126 -0.89 13.50 14.18
C ASN A 126 -0.68 14.73 13.25
N GLY A 127 -1.42 14.82 12.15
CA GLY A 127 -1.33 15.96 11.23
C GLY A 127 -0.07 15.99 10.38
N VAL A 128 0.65 14.89 10.25
CA VAL A 128 1.84 14.79 9.40
C VAL A 128 1.45 14.93 7.93
N ASN A 129 2.28 15.61 7.16
CA ASN A 129 2.07 15.76 5.72
C ASN A 129 2.00 14.40 5.03
N PHE A 130 1.02 14.20 4.13
CA PHE A 130 0.76 12.92 3.48
C PHE A 130 1.98 12.40 2.68
N HIS A 131 2.69 13.27 1.95
CA HIS A 131 3.89 12.88 1.22
C HIS A 131 5.02 12.40 2.16
N GLU A 132 5.22 13.11 3.28
CA GLU A 132 6.22 12.74 4.29
C GLU A 132 5.88 11.41 4.94
N SER A 133 4.60 11.20 5.28
CA SER A 133 4.11 9.96 5.83
C SER A 133 4.37 8.76 4.92
N VAL A 134 4.04 8.86 3.62
CA VAL A 134 4.28 7.79 2.64
C VAL A 134 5.78 7.51 2.48
N ARG A 135 6.62 8.55 2.48
CA ARG A 135 8.08 8.41 2.41
C ARG A 135 8.62 7.71 3.66
N LYS A 136 8.15 8.11 4.84
CA LYS A 136 8.52 7.51 6.13
C LYS A 136 8.14 6.04 6.15
N ALA A 137 6.90 5.69 5.83
CA ALA A 137 6.41 4.33 5.77
C ALA A 137 7.23 3.46 4.78
N SER A 138 7.47 3.96 3.56
CA SER A 138 8.27 3.26 2.54
C SER A 138 9.70 2.99 3.02
N THR A 139 10.32 3.96 3.69
CA THR A 139 11.68 3.84 4.22
C THR A 139 11.73 2.85 5.39
N PHE A 140 10.74 2.88 6.26
CA PHE A 140 10.64 1.97 7.39
C PHE A 140 10.48 0.52 6.94
N ILE A 141 9.56 0.25 6.00
CA ILE A 141 9.37 -1.09 5.43
C ILE A 141 10.67 -1.61 4.81
N LYS A 142 11.40 -0.78 4.07
CA LYS A 142 12.71 -1.17 3.53
C LYS A 142 13.68 -1.60 4.63
N LYS A 143 13.76 -0.84 5.74
CA LYS A 143 14.61 -1.21 6.90
C LYS A 143 14.17 -2.54 7.51
N CYS A 144 12.87 -2.75 7.67
CA CYS A 144 12.33 -4.00 8.20
C CYS A 144 12.68 -5.21 7.33
N ILE A 145 12.58 -5.07 5.99
CA ILE A 145 12.97 -6.15 5.07
C ILE A 145 14.47 -6.45 5.16
N LEU A 146 15.32 -5.42 5.20
CA LEU A 146 16.77 -5.60 5.37
C LEU A 146 17.10 -6.30 6.69
N LYS A 147 16.44 -5.92 7.78
CA LYS A 147 16.62 -6.56 9.09
C LYS A 147 16.17 -8.02 9.08
N ALA A 148 15.06 -8.32 8.43
CA ALA A 148 14.58 -9.69 8.26
C ALA A 148 15.59 -10.56 7.47
N ILE A 149 16.26 -9.99 6.46
CA ILE A 149 17.31 -10.68 5.70
C ILE A 149 18.52 -10.92 6.59
N GLU A 150 18.98 -9.91 7.33
CA GLU A 150 20.10 -10.01 8.29
C GLU A 150 19.86 -11.11 9.32
N MET A 151 18.64 -11.19 9.84
CA MET A 151 18.25 -12.18 10.86
C MET A 151 17.90 -13.56 10.25
N ASN A 152 17.97 -13.74 8.95
CA ASN A 152 17.56 -14.96 8.24
C ASN A 152 16.12 -15.40 8.56
N ILE A 153 15.19 -14.45 8.76
CA ILE A 153 13.79 -14.75 9.03
C ILE A 153 13.16 -15.37 7.76
N PRO A 154 12.41 -16.47 7.86
CA PRO A 154 11.69 -17.05 6.74
C PRO A 154 10.74 -16.03 6.08
N LEU A 155 10.50 -16.17 4.77
CA LEU A 155 9.62 -15.26 4.04
C LEU A 155 8.17 -15.26 4.54
N THR A 156 7.74 -16.39 5.11
CA THR A 156 6.41 -16.60 5.68
C THR A 156 6.18 -15.87 7.01
N ASP A 157 7.25 -15.55 7.73
CA ASP A 157 7.17 -15.07 9.13
C ASP A 157 7.13 -13.54 9.23
N GLY A 158 6.99 -12.85 8.09
CA GLY A 158 6.87 -11.40 8.06
C GLY A 158 8.18 -10.66 8.25
N VAL A 159 8.16 -9.56 8.99
CA VAL A 159 9.32 -8.68 9.25
C VAL A 159 9.39 -8.29 10.74
N PRO A 160 10.61 -8.20 11.33
CA PRO A 160 10.81 -7.86 12.76
C PRO A 160 10.69 -6.35 12.97
N PHE A 161 9.50 -5.78 12.78
CA PHE A 161 9.28 -4.33 12.83
C PHE A 161 9.44 -3.77 14.24
N GLU A 162 9.16 -4.57 15.28
CA GLU A 162 9.25 -4.18 16.68
C GLU A 162 10.64 -3.70 17.06
N GLU A 163 11.67 -4.36 16.54
CA GLU A 163 13.07 -3.98 16.82
C GLU A 163 13.45 -2.62 16.22
N LEU A 164 12.68 -2.14 15.25
CA LEU A 164 12.95 -0.92 14.52
C LEU A 164 12.01 0.25 14.88
N LEU A 165 11.00 0.04 15.76
CA LEU A 165 10.03 1.07 16.14
C LEU A 165 10.69 2.35 16.65
N THR A 166 11.82 2.26 17.37
CA THR A 166 12.55 3.42 17.87
C THR A 166 13.12 4.30 16.74
N THR A 167 13.23 3.77 15.53
CA THR A 167 13.71 4.50 14.34
C THR A 167 12.58 5.19 13.57
N LEU A 168 11.35 4.97 13.97
CA LEU A 168 10.14 5.56 13.38
C LEU A 168 9.88 6.92 14.06
N LYS A 169 10.63 7.95 13.64
CA LYS A 169 10.49 9.32 14.12
C LYS A 169 9.94 10.22 13.03
#